data_d2ea1e34fa05c2eef1c7e83d416d78c5
#
_entry.id   d2ea1e34fa05c2eef1c7e83d416d78c5
#
_cell.length_a   1.000
_cell.length_b   1.000
_cell.length_c   1.000
_cell.angle_alpha   90.00
_cell.angle_beta   90.00
_cell.angle_gamma   90.00
#
_symmetry.space_group_name_H-M   'P 1'
#
loop_
_entity.id
_entity.type
_entity.pdbx_description
1 polymer ?
#
loop_
_entity_poly.entity_id
_entity_poly.type
_entity_poly.pdbx_seq_one_letter_code
_entity_poly.pdbx_strand_id
1 'polypeptide(L)' 'MPLDVVSFKHIGRILEVTDSLGLNREWVEIPLSPGSPGVVRRLLNGKLEIIVDADQPFEDWLGSLPKHIQLAQGA' A
#
# COMPACT_ATOMS: atom_id res chain seq x y z
N MET A 1 -10.31 15.76 1.62
CA MET A 1 -11.21 14.85 2.35
C MET A 1 -10.47 13.54 2.66
N PRO A 2 -10.61 13.01 3.86
CA PRO A 2 -9.98 11.73 4.17
C PRO A 2 -10.63 10.61 3.34
N LEU A 3 -9.82 9.60 3.00
CA LEU A 3 -10.28 8.44 2.27
C LEU A 3 -11.04 7.51 3.21
N ASP A 4 -12.29 7.20 2.88
CA ASP A 4 -13.14 6.34 3.73
C ASP A 4 -13.01 4.85 3.37
N VAL A 5 -12.79 4.56 2.11
CA VAL A 5 -12.70 3.19 1.63
C VAL A 5 -11.75 3.12 0.44
N VAL A 6 -11.03 2.00 0.34
CA VAL A 6 -10.14 1.74 -0.78
C VAL A 6 -10.94 1.07 -1.88
N SER A 7 -11.06 1.70 -3.04
CA SER A 7 -11.81 1.17 -4.18
C SER A 7 -10.91 0.31 -5.08
N PHE A 8 -11.53 -0.41 -6.02
CA PHE A 8 -10.77 -1.17 -7.01
C PHE A 8 -9.82 -0.29 -7.84
N LYS A 9 -10.22 0.97 -8.07
CA LYS A 9 -9.38 1.91 -8.78
C LYS A 9 -8.10 2.20 -8.01
N HIS A 10 -8.20 2.40 -6.71
CA HIS A 10 -7.05 2.59 -5.83
C HIS A 10 -6.17 1.35 -5.82
N ILE A 11 -6.78 0.17 -5.71
CA ILE A 11 -6.05 -1.11 -5.71
C ILE A 11 -5.27 -1.27 -7.01
N GLY A 12 -5.89 -0.96 -8.15
CA GLY A 12 -5.22 -1.04 -9.45
C GLY A 12 -3.98 -0.16 -9.51
N ARG A 13 -4.07 1.06 -8.99
CA ARG A 13 -2.92 1.98 -8.94
C ARG A 13 -1.81 1.44 -8.05
N ILE A 14 -2.17 0.89 -6.89
CA ILE A 14 -1.19 0.30 -5.97
C ILE A 14 -0.49 -0.89 -6.63
N LEU A 15 -1.26 -1.75 -7.29
CA LEU A 15 -0.69 -2.93 -7.96
C LEU A 15 0.23 -2.54 -9.12
N GLU A 16 -0.03 -1.44 -9.81
CA GLU A 16 0.89 -0.93 -10.82
C GLU A 16 2.25 -0.61 -10.19
N VAL A 17 2.26 0.00 -9.01
CA VAL A 17 3.50 0.31 -8.29
C VAL A 17 4.21 -0.96 -7.86
N THR A 18 3.48 -1.90 -7.23
CA THR A 18 4.10 -3.16 -6.76
C THR A 18 4.61 -4.00 -7.93
N ASP A 19 3.89 -4.02 -9.05
CA ASP A 19 4.33 -4.72 -10.26
C ASP A 19 5.64 -4.12 -10.78
N SER A 20 5.75 -2.78 -10.79
CA SER A 20 6.96 -2.09 -11.25
C SER A 20 8.17 -2.37 -10.36
N LEU A 21 7.93 -2.76 -9.11
CA LEU A 21 8.99 -3.13 -8.18
C LEU A 21 9.30 -4.63 -8.20
N GLY A 22 8.66 -5.38 -9.09
CA GLY A 22 8.89 -6.82 -9.21
C GLY A 22 8.21 -7.66 -8.15
N LEU A 23 7.21 -7.11 -7.44
CA LEU A 23 6.51 -7.85 -6.41
C LEU A 23 5.35 -8.65 -7.01
N ASN A 24 5.25 -9.92 -6.61
CA ASN A 24 4.15 -10.77 -7.04
C ASN A 24 2.88 -10.35 -6.28
N ARG A 25 1.77 -10.20 -6.99
CA ARG A 25 0.50 -9.81 -6.41
C ARG A 25 0.02 -10.75 -5.32
N GLU A 26 0.38 -12.02 -5.40
CA GLU A 26 0.02 -13.00 -4.38
C GLU A 26 0.66 -12.72 -3.02
N TRP A 27 1.73 -11.94 -3.01
CA TRP A 27 2.44 -11.58 -1.79
C TRP A 27 2.10 -10.18 -1.29
N VAL A 28 1.04 -9.58 -1.83
CA VAL A 28 0.59 -8.24 -1.45
C VAL A 28 -0.85 -8.32 -0.94
N GLU A 29 -1.11 -7.74 0.23
CA GLU A 29 -2.45 -7.62 0.79
C GLU A 29 -2.79 -6.15 0.95
N ILE A 30 -3.96 -5.76 0.44
CA ILE A 30 -4.42 -4.36 0.49
C ILE A 30 -5.78 -4.35 1.16
N PRO A 31 -5.86 -4.06 2.47
CA PRO A 31 -7.15 -3.96 3.16
C PRO A 31 -7.99 -2.85 2.55
N LEU A 32 -9.29 -3.05 2.50
CA LEU A 32 -10.22 -2.05 1.97
C LEU A 32 -10.46 -0.89 2.94
N SER A 33 -10.07 -1.06 4.21
CA SER A 33 -10.17 0.00 5.22
C SER A 33 -8.84 0.73 5.30
N PRO A 34 -8.80 2.03 4.98
CA PRO A 34 -7.57 2.80 5.12
C PRO A 34 -7.25 3.05 6.60
N GLY A 35 -6.02 3.41 6.88
CA GLY A 35 -5.55 3.72 8.24
C GLY A 35 -5.20 5.19 8.40
N SER A 36 -5.11 5.61 9.64
CA SER A 36 -4.72 6.97 9.99
C SER A 36 -3.64 6.92 11.07
N PRO A 37 -2.36 6.93 10.71
CA PRO A 37 -1.82 6.95 9.34
C PRO A 37 -1.87 5.58 8.65
N GLY A 38 -1.63 5.59 7.35
CA GLY A 38 -1.41 4.36 6.61
C GLY A 38 -0.07 3.74 6.96
N VAL A 39 0.04 2.43 6.76
CA VAL A 39 1.24 1.66 7.13
C VAL A 39 1.54 0.61 6.07
N VAL A 40 2.80 0.42 5.76
CA VAL A 40 3.26 -0.71 4.95
C VAL A 40 4.11 -1.58 5.84
N ARG A 41 3.76 -2.85 5.97
CA ARG A 41 4.47 -3.76 6.87
C ARG A 41 4.53 -5.18 6.33
N ARG A 42 5.55 -5.90 6.75
CA ARG A 42 5.68 -7.32 6.42
C ARG A 42 4.94 -8.14 7.47
N LEU A 43 4.07 -9.03 6.99
CA LEU A 43 3.33 -9.93 7.87
C LEU A 43 4.16 -11.18 8.20
N LEU A 44 3.74 -11.89 9.24
CA LEU A 44 4.44 -13.12 9.67
C LEU A 44 4.45 -14.20 8.59
N ASN A 45 3.45 -14.21 7.71
CA ASN A 45 3.38 -15.16 6.60
C ASN A 45 4.26 -14.75 5.41
N GLY A 46 5.04 -13.67 5.53
CA GLY A 46 5.91 -13.18 4.47
C GLY A 46 5.24 -12.24 3.48
N LYS A 47 3.93 -12.07 3.56
CA LYS A 47 3.23 -11.14 2.69
C LYS A 47 3.44 -9.70 3.13
N LEU A 48 3.28 -8.78 2.19
CA LEU A 48 3.37 -7.35 2.44
C LEU A 48 1.97 -6.78 2.56
N GLU A 49 1.65 -6.17 3.70
CA GLU A 49 0.38 -5.51 3.90
C GLU A 49 0.53 -4.01 3.64
N ILE A 50 -0.31 -3.48 2.75
CA ILE A 50 -0.29 -2.07 2.38
C ILE A 50 -1.61 -1.44 2.84
N ILE A 51 -1.55 -0.68 3.95
CA ILE A 51 -2.71 0.03 4.48
C ILE A 51 -2.63 1.46 3.95
N VAL A 52 -3.61 1.83 3.13
CA VAL A 52 -3.66 3.16 2.50
C VAL A 52 -3.82 4.24 3.56
N ASP A 53 -3.09 5.33 3.41
CA ASP A 53 -3.14 6.45 4.34
C ASP A 53 -4.39 7.31 4.07
N ALA A 54 -5.28 7.42 5.08
CA ALA A 54 -6.49 8.23 4.99
C ALA A 54 -6.22 9.72 5.23
N ASP A 55 -5.04 10.07 5.72
CA ASP A 55 -4.72 11.44 6.16
C ASP A 55 -4.18 12.32 5.05
N GLN A 56 -3.88 11.77 3.88
CA GLN A 56 -3.33 12.54 2.78
C GLN A 56 -4.01 12.14 1.45
N PRO A 57 -3.93 12.99 0.42
CA PRO A 57 -4.47 12.64 -0.89
C PRO A 57 -3.84 11.36 -1.41
N PHE A 58 -4.65 10.51 -2.02
CA PHE A 58 -4.21 9.19 -2.46
C PHE A 58 -2.98 9.25 -3.38
N GLU A 59 -2.98 10.14 -4.37
CA GLU A 59 -1.86 10.22 -5.32
C GLU A 59 -0.57 10.69 -4.67
N ASP A 60 -0.65 11.55 -3.66
CA ASP A 60 0.53 11.99 -2.91
C ASP A 60 1.13 10.83 -2.12
N TRP A 61 0.26 10.08 -1.43
CA TRP A 61 0.68 8.89 -0.71
C TRP A 61 1.26 7.83 -1.66
N LEU A 62 0.61 7.63 -2.81
CA LEU A 62 1.05 6.66 -3.81
C LEU A 62 2.47 6.97 -4.30
N GLY A 63 2.80 8.25 -4.44
CA GLY A 63 4.13 8.68 -4.84
C GLY A 63 5.22 8.30 -3.84
N SER A 64 4.86 8.18 -2.56
CA SER A 64 5.82 7.78 -1.51
C SER A 64 5.80 6.27 -1.25
N LEU A 65 4.88 5.53 -1.87
CA LEU A 65 4.71 4.11 -1.62
C LEU A 65 5.96 3.27 -1.87
N PRO A 66 6.72 3.47 -2.96
CA PRO A 66 7.94 2.68 -3.18
C PRO A 66 8.93 2.77 -2.03
N LYS A 67 9.07 3.95 -1.43
CA LYS A 67 9.95 4.16 -0.29
C LYS A 67 9.47 3.38 0.93
N HIS A 68 8.16 3.41 1.19
CA HIS A 68 7.59 2.66 2.31
C HIS A 68 7.75 1.17 2.13
N ILE A 69 7.60 0.68 0.91
CA ILE A 69 7.79 -0.74 0.60
C ILE A 69 9.24 -1.15 0.85
N GLN A 70 10.20 -0.33 0.41
CA GLN A 70 11.61 -0.60 0.63
C GLN A 70 11.94 -0.70 2.11
N LEU A 71 11.41 0.23 2.91
CA LEU A 71 11.65 0.23 4.35
C LEU A 71 11.07 -1.02 5.02
N ALA A 72 9.88 -1.44 4.60
CA ALA A 72 9.23 -2.62 5.14
C ALA A 72 9.98 -3.91 4.78
N GLN A 73 10.55 -3.97 3.58
CA GLN A 73 11.30 -5.14 3.12
C GLN A 73 12.71 -5.20 3.69
N GLY A 74 13.31 -4.04 3.93
CA GLY A 74 14.68 -3.95 4.43
C GLY A 74 14.82 -4.07 5.93
N ALA A 75 13.69 -4.12 6.62
CA ALA A 75 13.69 -4.16 8.09
C ALA A 75 14.00 -5.55 8.63
#